data_17ac89854e6ecb1ae6b656beff0f30f6
#
_entry.id   17ac89854e6ecb1ae6b656beff0f30f6
#
_cell.length_a   1.000
_cell.length_b   1.000
_cell.length_c   1.000
_cell.angle_alpha   90.00
_cell.angle_beta   90.00
_cell.angle_gamma   90.00
#
_symmetry.space_group_name_H-M   'P 1'
#
loop_
_entity.id
_entity.type
_entity.pdbx_description
1 polymer ?
#
loop_
_entity_poly.entity_id
_entity_poly.type
_entity_poly.pdbx_seq_one_letter_code
_entity_poly.pdbx_strand_id
1 'polypeptide(L)'
;MRLLPIWQLCLLITLLAPPVSNRPAVAAETSPAEGTIFTLWPLIDYRESPAEGFSNLSILGPLFKLQSQQDQSAVAVRPLFFRNGSDENKTASTDYLYPLASSETTPDVSRFQVLKLYQKNMFRKDREEERERDFMIFPFYITGTSKKYGPYTSILPIYGDIYERFWRDEYHYVLFPLYGRTVNKGTTNYNILYPFFSVTRGERESGYAFWPLYGQSAKEGVYRKRFALWPIYHQEEKGIDTDNPTSRFQILPLYVAVDSPKLTARHYLWPFFGHYENRATNEEGWDLLWPFWQVVRGEKRNVTRFLPFYDKELNGDNEKRWYLWPLYKEETMESSSFHQEKERLLYFLYSNHRESWPTDGASRQRIAFWPLFVYKRTTDGVKSFSFPAPLEPVLDREGIERNWAPLWRLYQQRWNDSGDSAASFAWNLYWHEARRDDLAYELFPLLRYRSTTDSTDLQFLKGLFRFTTGRKGKSVRLFWLPFGISWGSRSPEHETVTHVNGSKQP
;
A
#
# COMPACT_ATOMS: atom_id res chain seq x y z
N MET A 1 -41.81 6.87 4.63
CA MET A 1 -40.66 7.21 3.78
C MET A 1 -39.87 5.95 3.53
N ARG A 2 -39.96 5.36 2.33
CA ARG A 2 -39.17 4.15 1.98
C ARG A 2 -37.80 4.62 1.55
N LEU A 3 -36.77 4.23 2.31
CA LEU A 3 -35.37 4.41 1.93
C LEU A 3 -35.10 3.55 0.69
N LEU A 4 -34.71 4.19 -0.40
CA LEU A 4 -34.25 3.52 -1.61
C LEU A 4 -33.02 2.66 -1.27
N PRO A 5 -32.95 1.42 -1.70
CA PRO A 5 -31.81 0.55 -1.41
C PRO A 5 -30.54 1.06 -2.11
N ILE A 6 -29.42 0.97 -1.39
CA ILE A 6 -28.10 1.51 -1.79
C ILE A 6 -27.66 1.08 -3.18
N TRP A 7 -28.06 -0.10 -3.68
CA TRP A 7 -27.75 -0.56 -5.03
C TRP A 7 -28.43 0.25 -6.13
N GLN A 8 -29.59 0.88 -5.86
CA GLN A 8 -30.26 1.77 -6.82
C GLN A 8 -29.55 3.13 -6.91
N LEU A 9 -28.94 3.59 -5.82
CA LEU A 9 -28.08 4.78 -5.83
C LEU A 9 -26.79 4.55 -6.63
N CYS A 10 -26.20 3.38 -6.52
CA CYS A 10 -25.05 2.98 -7.34
C CYS A 10 -25.42 2.86 -8.83
N LEU A 11 -26.62 2.38 -9.13
CA LEU A 11 -27.11 2.28 -10.52
C LEU A 11 -27.40 3.67 -11.12
N LEU A 12 -27.89 4.61 -10.31
CA LEU A 12 -28.13 5.99 -10.74
C LEU A 12 -26.80 6.73 -11.04
N ILE A 13 -25.76 6.47 -10.27
CA ILE A 13 -24.43 7.06 -10.48
C ILE A 13 -23.76 6.48 -11.74
N THR A 14 -23.99 5.21 -12.04
CA THR A 14 -23.48 4.58 -13.29
C THR A 14 -24.26 5.04 -14.54
N LEU A 15 -25.52 5.43 -14.38
CA LEU A 15 -26.35 5.99 -15.48
C LEU A 15 -26.07 7.48 -15.74
N LEU A 16 -25.49 8.20 -14.77
CA LEU A 16 -25.12 9.62 -14.91
C LEU A 16 -23.68 9.81 -15.40
N ALA A 17 -22.90 8.74 -15.55
CA ALA A 17 -21.61 8.81 -16.25
C ALA A 17 -21.89 9.08 -17.74
N PRO A 18 -21.39 10.19 -18.33
CA PRO A 18 -21.59 10.44 -19.75
C PRO A 18 -20.96 9.27 -20.53
N PRO A 19 -21.62 8.77 -21.60
CA PRO A 19 -21.02 7.77 -22.45
C PRO A 19 -19.74 8.36 -23.05
N VAL A 20 -18.64 7.62 -22.96
CA VAL A 20 -17.40 7.93 -23.67
C VAL A 20 -17.74 7.87 -25.16
N SER A 21 -18.11 9.00 -25.73
CA SER A 21 -18.39 9.08 -27.15
C SER A 21 -17.05 9.21 -27.88
N ASN A 22 -16.68 8.17 -28.61
CA ASN A 22 -15.73 8.24 -29.71
C ASN A 22 -16.25 9.26 -30.75
N ARG A 23 -15.86 10.51 -30.65
CA ARG A 23 -16.00 11.48 -31.72
C ARG A 23 -14.76 11.46 -32.58
N PRO A 24 -14.87 11.29 -33.90
CA PRO A 24 -13.73 11.45 -34.79
C PRO A 24 -13.23 12.90 -34.71
N ALA A 25 -11.93 13.07 -34.58
CA ALA A 25 -11.27 14.36 -34.58
C ALA A 25 -11.48 15.06 -35.92
N VAL A 26 -12.33 16.10 -35.93
CA VAL A 26 -12.28 17.14 -36.95
C VAL A 26 -11.20 18.11 -36.49
N ALA A 27 -10.13 18.19 -37.24
CA ALA A 27 -9.06 19.15 -37.03
C ALA A 27 -9.62 20.57 -37.27
N ALA A 28 -9.93 21.26 -36.17
CA ALA A 28 -10.05 22.70 -36.13
C ALA A 28 -8.83 23.21 -35.36
N GLU A 29 -8.04 24.09 -35.96
CA GLU A 29 -6.99 24.88 -35.30
C GLU A 29 -7.66 25.67 -34.16
N THR A 30 -7.72 25.09 -32.98
CA THR A 30 -8.11 25.78 -31.76
C THR A 30 -6.86 26.04 -30.95
N SER A 31 -6.69 27.28 -30.52
CA SER A 31 -5.77 27.70 -29.46
C SER A 31 -5.78 26.68 -28.32
N PRO A 32 -4.63 26.43 -27.65
CA PRO A 32 -4.57 25.46 -26.56
C PRO A 32 -5.72 25.73 -25.59
N ALA A 33 -6.61 24.75 -25.43
CA ALA A 33 -7.83 24.90 -24.65
C ALA A 33 -7.45 25.21 -23.21
N GLU A 34 -7.76 26.41 -22.75
CA GLU A 34 -7.58 26.83 -21.36
C GLU A 34 -8.37 25.88 -20.44
N GLY A 35 -7.73 25.34 -19.41
CA GLY A 35 -8.39 24.50 -18.44
C GLY A 35 -9.55 25.22 -17.73
N THR A 36 -10.61 24.50 -17.42
CA THR A 36 -11.80 25.02 -16.75
C THR A 36 -11.72 24.70 -15.25
N ILE A 37 -11.94 25.74 -14.41
CA ILE A 37 -12.07 25.57 -12.95
C ILE A 37 -13.39 26.21 -12.53
N PHE A 38 -14.24 25.43 -11.91
CA PHE A 38 -15.51 25.90 -11.34
C PHE A 38 -15.66 25.42 -9.90
N THR A 39 -15.77 26.34 -8.95
CA THR A 39 -15.93 26.06 -7.52
C THR A 39 -17.22 26.68 -7.01
N LEU A 40 -18.09 25.88 -6.41
CA LEU A 40 -19.28 26.27 -5.63
C LEU A 40 -19.19 25.59 -4.25
N TRP A 41 -18.31 26.10 -3.41
CA TRP A 41 -18.00 25.50 -2.10
C TRP A 41 -19.21 25.47 -1.17
N PRO A 42 -19.45 24.39 -0.39
CA PRO A 42 -18.76 23.10 -0.41
C PRO A 42 -19.38 22.09 -1.38
N LEU A 43 -20.34 22.53 -2.21
CA LEU A 43 -21.22 21.64 -2.98
C LEU A 43 -20.53 21.01 -4.18
N ILE A 44 -19.85 21.81 -5.01
CA ILE A 44 -19.27 21.35 -6.27
C ILE A 44 -17.89 22.00 -6.48
N ASP A 45 -16.90 21.19 -6.86
CA ASP A 45 -15.62 21.62 -7.41
C ASP A 45 -15.33 20.82 -8.68
N TYR A 46 -15.31 21.49 -9.82
CA TYR A 46 -15.02 20.89 -11.12
C TYR A 46 -13.76 21.50 -11.71
N ARG A 47 -12.86 20.64 -12.17
CA ARG A 47 -11.60 21.01 -12.80
C ARG A 47 -11.37 20.17 -14.04
N GLU A 48 -10.97 20.80 -15.12
CA GLU A 48 -10.68 20.16 -16.39
C GLU A 48 -9.42 20.78 -17.01
N SER A 49 -8.55 19.93 -17.53
CA SER A 49 -7.40 20.29 -18.33
C SER A 49 -7.37 19.42 -19.59
N PRO A 50 -7.96 19.88 -20.70
CA PRO A 50 -8.01 19.11 -21.94
C PRO A 50 -6.61 18.75 -22.48
N ALA A 51 -5.65 19.64 -22.30
CA ALA A 51 -4.26 19.41 -22.73
C ALA A 51 -3.58 18.24 -22.00
N GLU A 52 -4.00 17.96 -20.77
CA GLU A 52 -3.48 16.86 -19.94
C GLU A 52 -4.41 15.64 -19.94
N GLY A 53 -5.56 15.70 -20.63
CA GLY A 53 -6.59 14.67 -20.59
C GLY A 53 -7.12 14.45 -19.17
N PHE A 54 -7.16 15.53 -18.37
CA PHE A 54 -7.54 15.47 -16.95
C PHE A 54 -8.91 16.10 -16.73
N SER A 55 -9.77 15.42 -15.97
CA SER A 55 -11.01 15.99 -15.40
C SER A 55 -11.21 15.48 -13.98
N ASN A 56 -11.72 16.35 -13.11
CA ASN A 56 -12.04 16.00 -11.72
C ASN A 56 -13.31 16.73 -11.29
N LEU A 57 -14.28 15.99 -10.81
CA LEU A 57 -15.50 16.51 -10.19
C LEU A 57 -15.55 16.03 -8.75
N SER A 58 -15.62 16.98 -7.81
CA SER A 58 -15.83 16.70 -6.38
C SER A 58 -17.17 17.29 -5.96
N ILE A 59 -17.98 16.54 -5.22
CA ILE A 59 -19.28 16.96 -4.72
C ILE A 59 -19.33 16.77 -3.21
N LEU A 60 -19.88 17.77 -2.50
CA LEU A 60 -19.91 17.84 -1.03
C LEU A 60 -18.50 17.70 -0.43
N GLY A 61 -17.59 18.54 -0.89
CA GLY A 61 -16.19 18.48 -0.52
C GLY A 61 -15.54 17.17 -0.98
N PRO A 62 -14.92 16.38 -0.07
CA PRO A 62 -14.22 15.15 -0.44
C PRO A 62 -15.11 13.90 -0.52
N LEU A 63 -16.44 14.01 -0.20
CA LEU A 63 -17.30 12.84 -0.06
C LEU A 63 -17.49 12.10 -1.38
N PHE A 64 -17.78 12.82 -2.45
CA PHE A 64 -17.94 12.22 -3.78
C PHE A 64 -16.84 12.74 -4.70
N LYS A 65 -16.21 11.84 -5.46
CA LYS A 65 -15.19 12.19 -6.43
C LYS A 65 -15.34 11.36 -7.69
N LEU A 66 -15.26 12.03 -8.83
CA LEU A 66 -15.13 11.44 -10.16
C LEU A 66 -13.89 12.07 -10.80
N GLN A 67 -12.92 11.27 -11.15
CA GLN A 67 -11.68 11.73 -11.79
C GLN A 67 -11.37 10.88 -13.00
N SER A 68 -10.94 11.53 -14.06
CA SER A 68 -10.37 10.87 -15.23
C SER A 68 -9.02 11.54 -15.56
N GLN A 69 -8.03 10.75 -15.88
CA GLN A 69 -6.73 11.22 -16.31
C GLN A 69 -6.15 10.23 -17.34
N GLN A 70 -6.14 10.63 -18.60
CA GLN A 70 -5.76 9.76 -19.71
C GLN A 70 -6.60 8.48 -19.71
N ASP A 71 -5.96 7.31 -19.52
CA ASP A 71 -6.58 5.98 -19.44
C ASP A 71 -7.04 5.59 -18.01
N GLN A 72 -6.67 6.39 -17.02
CA GLN A 72 -6.99 6.12 -15.62
C GLN A 72 -8.28 6.82 -15.19
N SER A 73 -9.12 6.09 -14.49
CA SER A 73 -10.34 6.62 -13.89
C SER A 73 -10.39 6.32 -12.40
N ALA A 74 -10.94 7.24 -11.62
CA ALA A 74 -11.19 7.03 -10.20
C ALA A 74 -12.58 7.54 -9.79
N VAL A 75 -13.29 6.72 -9.01
CA VAL A 75 -14.61 7.04 -8.46
C VAL A 75 -14.56 6.81 -6.96
N ALA A 76 -15.05 7.77 -6.18
CA ALA A 76 -15.12 7.64 -4.72
C ALA A 76 -16.44 8.11 -4.14
N VAL A 77 -16.92 7.36 -3.14
CA VAL A 77 -17.99 7.72 -2.19
C VAL A 77 -17.42 7.49 -0.80
N ARG A 78 -16.68 8.46 -0.30
CA ARG A 78 -15.88 8.29 0.92
C ARG A 78 -16.70 8.29 2.19
N PRO A 79 -16.39 7.46 3.19
CA PRO A 79 -15.34 6.43 3.20
C PRO A 79 -15.80 5.06 2.67
N LEU A 80 -17.03 4.98 2.12
CA LEU A 80 -17.72 3.72 1.84
C LEU A 80 -17.15 2.96 0.64
N PHE A 81 -16.73 3.71 -0.39
CA PHE A 81 -16.35 3.14 -1.66
C PHE A 81 -15.26 3.97 -2.34
N PHE A 82 -14.26 3.29 -2.90
CA PHE A 82 -13.27 3.87 -3.79
C PHE A 82 -12.92 2.87 -4.88
N ARG A 83 -12.93 3.30 -6.11
CA ARG A 83 -12.48 2.49 -7.25
C ARG A 83 -11.53 3.31 -8.10
N ASN A 84 -10.42 2.71 -8.49
CA ASN A 84 -9.57 3.22 -9.57
C ASN A 84 -9.28 2.09 -10.56
N GLY A 85 -9.04 2.46 -11.79
CA GLY A 85 -8.74 1.49 -12.86
C GLY A 85 -8.09 2.16 -14.05
N SER A 86 -7.49 1.34 -14.90
CA SER A 86 -6.95 1.66 -16.20
C SER A 86 -7.63 0.76 -17.23
N ASP A 87 -8.25 1.38 -18.23
CA ASP A 87 -8.94 0.64 -19.30
C ASP A 87 -7.92 -0.01 -20.26
N GLU A 88 -6.79 0.66 -20.51
CA GLU A 88 -5.71 0.14 -21.35
C GLU A 88 -5.09 -1.11 -20.74
N ASN A 89 -4.72 -1.06 -19.46
CA ASN A 89 -4.11 -2.18 -18.74
C ASN A 89 -5.13 -3.20 -18.22
N LYS A 90 -6.44 -2.96 -18.39
CA LYS A 90 -7.53 -3.80 -17.86
C LYS A 90 -7.38 -4.10 -16.37
N THR A 91 -6.90 -3.13 -15.61
CA THR A 91 -6.70 -3.25 -14.16
C THR A 91 -7.72 -2.42 -13.41
N ALA A 92 -8.21 -2.93 -12.30
CA ALA A 92 -9.08 -2.18 -11.41
C ALA A 92 -8.84 -2.57 -9.96
N SER A 93 -8.80 -1.59 -9.07
CA SER A 93 -8.79 -1.79 -7.62
C SER A 93 -9.98 -1.10 -7.01
N THR A 94 -10.73 -1.82 -6.18
CA THR A 94 -11.92 -1.29 -5.51
C THR A 94 -11.83 -1.57 -4.02
N ASP A 95 -12.05 -0.56 -3.20
CA ASP A 95 -12.16 -0.67 -1.75
C ASP A 95 -13.62 -0.47 -1.33
N TYR A 96 -14.08 -1.27 -0.39
CA TYR A 96 -15.39 -1.14 0.25
C TYR A 96 -15.17 -0.94 1.74
N LEU A 97 -15.48 0.26 2.24
CA LEU A 97 -15.25 0.68 3.64
C LEU A 97 -13.89 0.19 4.16
N TYR A 98 -12.83 0.57 3.43
CA TYR A 98 -11.47 0.11 3.71
C TYR A 98 -11.11 0.22 5.19
N PRO A 99 -10.53 -0.82 5.85
CA PRO A 99 -9.96 -2.04 5.26
C PRO A 99 -10.90 -3.27 5.25
N LEU A 100 -12.23 -3.10 5.35
CA LEU A 100 -13.15 -4.22 5.54
C LEU A 100 -13.21 -5.14 4.32
N ALA A 101 -13.36 -4.56 3.11
CA ALA A 101 -13.34 -5.36 1.90
C ALA A 101 -12.59 -4.69 0.76
N SER A 102 -12.06 -5.48 -0.14
CA SER A 102 -11.40 -5.01 -1.36
C SER A 102 -11.58 -5.97 -2.52
N SER A 103 -11.57 -5.43 -3.73
CA SER A 103 -11.54 -6.19 -4.98
C SER A 103 -10.39 -5.69 -5.84
N GLU A 104 -9.63 -6.60 -6.40
CA GLU A 104 -8.56 -6.32 -7.33
C GLU A 104 -8.76 -7.14 -8.59
N THR A 105 -8.67 -6.50 -9.73
CA THR A 105 -8.81 -7.15 -11.04
C THR A 105 -7.60 -6.80 -11.89
N THR A 106 -6.96 -7.81 -12.40
CA THR A 106 -5.90 -7.74 -13.42
C THR A 106 -6.35 -8.56 -14.64
N PRO A 107 -5.64 -8.51 -15.78
CA PRO A 107 -5.98 -9.34 -16.94
C PRO A 107 -6.11 -10.83 -16.60
N ASP A 108 -5.26 -11.34 -15.70
CA ASP A 108 -5.15 -12.76 -15.37
C ASP A 108 -5.96 -13.19 -14.15
N VAL A 109 -6.17 -12.27 -13.19
CA VAL A 109 -6.74 -12.61 -11.88
C VAL A 109 -7.78 -11.59 -11.45
N SER A 110 -8.91 -12.07 -10.95
CA SER A 110 -9.86 -11.28 -10.19
C SER A 110 -9.95 -11.80 -8.77
N ARG A 111 -9.66 -10.95 -7.79
CA ARG A 111 -9.65 -11.28 -6.37
C ARG A 111 -10.64 -10.39 -5.62
N PHE A 112 -11.50 -10.98 -4.81
CA PHE A 112 -12.34 -10.27 -3.86
C PHE A 112 -12.09 -10.82 -2.46
N GLN A 113 -11.94 -9.94 -1.47
CA GLN A 113 -11.68 -10.33 -0.07
C GLN A 113 -12.41 -9.44 0.92
N VAL A 114 -12.83 -10.02 2.04
CA VAL A 114 -13.42 -9.33 3.19
C VAL A 114 -12.63 -9.71 4.44
N LEU A 115 -12.02 -8.73 5.13
CA LEU A 115 -11.20 -8.90 6.36
C LEU A 115 -10.19 -10.06 6.28
N LYS A 116 -9.78 -10.45 5.07
CA LYS A 116 -8.98 -11.67 4.81
C LYS A 116 -9.63 -12.98 5.29
N LEU A 117 -10.85 -12.94 5.79
CA LEU A 117 -11.62 -14.11 6.22
C LEU A 117 -12.44 -14.71 5.08
N TYR A 118 -12.94 -13.84 4.21
CA TYR A 118 -13.63 -14.23 2.98
C TYR A 118 -12.70 -13.91 1.78
N GLN A 119 -12.48 -14.86 0.90
CA GLN A 119 -11.69 -14.67 -0.29
C GLN A 119 -12.27 -15.45 -1.46
N LYS A 120 -12.37 -14.78 -2.61
CA LYS A 120 -12.74 -15.38 -3.88
C LYS A 120 -11.70 -14.97 -4.92
N ASN A 121 -11.00 -15.95 -5.49
CA ASN A 121 -10.06 -15.75 -6.57
C ASN A 121 -10.63 -16.38 -7.85
N MET A 122 -10.54 -15.67 -8.95
CA MET A 122 -10.89 -16.15 -10.29
C MET A 122 -9.71 -15.88 -11.21
N PHE A 123 -9.04 -16.93 -11.63
CA PHE A 123 -7.93 -16.85 -12.58
C PHE A 123 -8.50 -16.88 -14.01
N ARG A 124 -8.16 -15.90 -14.81
CA ARG A 124 -8.57 -15.77 -16.21
C ARG A 124 -7.42 -16.29 -17.07
N LYS A 125 -7.45 -17.57 -17.42
CA LYS A 125 -6.58 -18.15 -18.43
C LYS A 125 -7.39 -18.55 -19.65
N ASP A 126 -6.77 -18.52 -20.81
CA ASP A 126 -7.42 -18.77 -22.10
C ASP A 126 -7.98 -20.19 -22.24
N ARG A 127 -7.48 -21.16 -21.46
CA ARG A 127 -7.99 -22.53 -21.41
C ARG A 127 -8.83 -22.78 -20.16
N GLU A 128 -10.07 -23.21 -20.35
CA GLU A 128 -10.99 -23.52 -19.22
C GLU A 128 -10.44 -24.58 -18.26
N GLU A 129 -9.69 -25.54 -18.76
CA GLU A 129 -9.07 -26.63 -18.00
C GLU A 129 -7.97 -26.15 -17.02
N GLU A 130 -7.42 -24.94 -17.23
CA GLU A 130 -6.38 -24.35 -16.38
C GLU A 130 -6.90 -23.36 -15.36
N ARG A 131 -8.21 -23.15 -15.29
CA ARG A 131 -8.81 -22.17 -14.36
C ARG A 131 -8.86 -22.72 -12.95
N GLU A 132 -8.05 -22.16 -12.07
CA GLU A 132 -8.17 -22.37 -10.63
C GLU A 132 -9.20 -21.39 -10.06
N ARG A 133 -10.13 -21.90 -9.28
CA ARG A 133 -11.12 -21.09 -8.56
C ARG A 133 -11.04 -21.43 -7.09
N ASP A 134 -10.80 -20.43 -6.28
CA ASP A 134 -10.81 -20.58 -4.83
C ASP A 134 -11.88 -19.66 -4.24
N PHE A 135 -12.64 -20.23 -3.32
CA PHE A 135 -13.59 -19.51 -2.52
C PHE A 135 -13.37 -19.90 -1.06
N MET A 136 -13.23 -18.92 -0.18
CA MET A 136 -12.92 -19.17 1.22
C MET A 136 -13.66 -18.22 2.15
N ILE A 137 -14.33 -18.79 3.16
CA ILE A 137 -14.80 -18.08 4.35
C ILE A 137 -14.02 -18.68 5.52
N PHE A 138 -12.80 -18.14 5.73
CA PHE A 138 -11.88 -18.72 6.71
C PHE A 138 -12.37 -18.56 8.15
N PRO A 139 -12.25 -19.60 9.00
CA PRO A 139 -11.78 -20.96 8.67
C PRO A 139 -12.90 -21.93 8.28
N PHE A 140 -14.16 -21.49 8.19
CA PHE A 140 -15.36 -22.34 8.22
C PHE A 140 -15.67 -23.03 6.89
N TYR A 141 -15.48 -22.36 5.76
CA TYR A 141 -15.83 -22.91 4.46
C TYR A 141 -14.74 -22.59 3.44
N ILE A 142 -14.23 -23.62 2.77
CA ILE A 142 -13.22 -23.50 1.72
C ILE A 142 -13.62 -24.43 0.58
N THR A 143 -13.65 -23.92 -0.64
CA THR A 143 -13.86 -24.72 -1.85
C THR A 143 -12.97 -24.21 -2.97
N GLY A 144 -12.54 -25.10 -3.83
CA GLY A 144 -11.66 -24.76 -4.93
C GLY A 144 -11.40 -25.89 -5.87
N THR A 145 -10.46 -25.66 -6.78
CA THR A 145 -10.01 -26.68 -7.75
C THR A 145 -8.49 -26.71 -7.77
N SER A 146 -7.91 -27.88 -7.52
CA SER A 146 -6.49 -28.16 -7.70
C SER A 146 -6.27 -28.76 -9.06
N LYS A 147 -5.16 -28.41 -9.74
CA LYS A 147 -4.79 -29.01 -11.02
C LYS A 147 -4.48 -30.50 -10.92
N LYS A 148 -3.92 -30.92 -9.78
CA LYS A 148 -3.46 -32.29 -9.55
C LYS A 148 -4.53 -33.20 -9.00
N TYR A 149 -5.36 -32.67 -8.10
CA TYR A 149 -6.31 -33.48 -7.31
C TYR A 149 -7.78 -33.21 -7.66
N GLY A 150 -8.06 -32.19 -8.51
CA GLY A 150 -9.42 -31.85 -8.90
C GLY A 150 -10.14 -30.95 -7.87
N PRO A 151 -11.48 -30.92 -7.91
CA PRO A 151 -12.28 -30.06 -7.03
C PRO A 151 -12.22 -30.54 -5.57
N TYR A 152 -12.28 -29.58 -4.64
CA TYR A 152 -12.28 -29.85 -3.21
C TYR A 152 -13.24 -28.94 -2.44
N THR A 153 -13.70 -29.41 -1.31
CA THR A 153 -14.58 -28.66 -0.41
C THR A 153 -14.29 -29.01 1.04
N SER A 154 -14.33 -28.00 1.90
CA SER A 154 -14.07 -28.10 3.32
C SER A 154 -15.09 -27.27 4.09
N ILE A 155 -15.73 -27.88 5.07
CA ILE A 155 -16.74 -27.27 5.97
C ILE A 155 -16.30 -27.56 7.41
N LEU A 156 -15.54 -26.63 7.99
CA LEU A 156 -15.07 -26.79 9.37
C LEU A 156 -16.24 -26.62 10.37
N PRO A 157 -16.36 -27.49 11.38
CA PRO A 157 -15.49 -28.62 11.74
C PRO A 157 -15.91 -29.98 11.16
N ILE A 158 -16.91 -30.02 10.29
CA ILE A 158 -17.64 -31.25 9.93
C ILE A 158 -16.80 -32.16 9.03
N TYR A 159 -16.41 -31.67 7.87
CA TYR A 159 -15.69 -32.43 6.85
C TYR A 159 -14.87 -31.49 5.96
N GLY A 160 -13.72 -31.94 5.52
CA GLY A 160 -12.93 -31.18 4.57
C GLY A 160 -11.89 -31.98 3.82
N ASP A 161 -11.86 -31.71 2.51
CA ASP A 161 -10.73 -31.98 1.64
C ASP A 161 -10.19 -30.64 1.17
N ILE A 162 -8.89 -30.43 1.27
CA ILE A 162 -8.19 -29.23 0.78
C ILE A 162 -6.91 -29.69 0.12
N TYR A 163 -6.66 -29.25 -1.10
CA TYR A 163 -5.50 -29.66 -1.87
C TYR A 163 -4.62 -28.48 -2.22
N GLU A 164 -3.27 -28.69 -2.17
CA GLU A 164 -2.24 -27.73 -2.56
C GLU A 164 -2.39 -26.35 -1.89
N ARG A 165 -2.87 -26.33 -0.65
CA ARG A 165 -3.07 -25.12 0.16
C ARG A 165 -2.39 -25.25 1.52
N PHE A 166 -2.15 -24.12 2.19
CA PHE A 166 -1.59 -24.07 3.54
C PHE A 166 -0.31 -24.91 3.73
N TRP A 167 0.59 -24.88 2.72
CA TRP A 167 1.91 -25.56 2.71
C TRP A 167 1.85 -27.09 2.81
N ARG A 168 0.75 -27.70 2.42
CA ARG A 168 0.56 -29.14 2.37
C ARG A 168 -0.02 -29.54 1.01
N ASP A 169 0.27 -30.79 0.62
CA ASP A 169 -0.30 -31.37 -0.60
C ASP A 169 -1.79 -31.67 -0.40
N GLU A 170 -2.12 -32.26 0.77
CA GLU A 170 -3.48 -32.63 1.10
C GLU A 170 -3.80 -32.38 2.58
N TYR A 171 -5.00 -31.90 2.85
CA TYR A 171 -5.67 -31.95 4.15
C TYR A 171 -6.98 -32.70 3.98
N HIS A 172 -7.21 -33.66 4.83
CA HIS A 172 -8.49 -34.34 4.99
C HIS A 172 -8.87 -34.38 6.46
N TYR A 173 -10.10 -34.07 6.79
CA TYR A 173 -10.59 -34.18 8.16
C TYR A 173 -12.07 -34.51 8.20
N VAL A 174 -12.48 -35.19 9.29
CA VAL A 174 -13.86 -35.52 9.61
C VAL A 174 -14.08 -35.17 11.06
N LEU A 175 -15.12 -34.36 11.32
CA LEU A 175 -15.48 -33.86 12.66
C LEU A 175 -14.27 -33.33 13.42
N PHE A 176 -13.50 -32.40 12.80
CA PHE A 176 -12.33 -31.81 13.45
C PHE A 176 -12.69 -31.29 14.86
N PRO A 177 -11.92 -31.62 15.92
CA PRO A 177 -10.58 -32.20 15.90
C PRO A 177 -10.50 -33.73 16.01
N LEU A 178 -11.63 -34.47 15.85
CA LEU A 178 -11.65 -35.91 16.10
C LEU A 178 -10.73 -36.69 15.16
N TYR A 179 -10.78 -36.42 13.87
CA TYR A 179 -9.92 -37.04 12.89
C TYR A 179 -9.37 -36.06 11.86
N GLY A 180 -8.10 -36.20 11.53
CA GLY A 180 -7.44 -35.45 10.47
C GLY A 180 -6.31 -36.23 9.83
N ARG A 181 -6.15 -36.10 8.52
CA ARG A 181 -5.04 -36.62 7.74
C ARG A 181 -4.41 -35.49 6.94
N THR A 182 -3.09 -35.38 7.00
CA THR A 182 -2.35 -34.42 6.15
C THR A 182 -1.28 -35.14 5.38
N VAL A 183 -1.10 -34.77 4.11
CA VAL A 183 -0.04 -35.29 3.25
C VAL A 183 0.89 -34.16 2.84
N ASN A 184 2.18 -34.41 2.88
CA ASN A 184 3.20 -33.48 2.43
C ASN A 184 4.40 -34.25 1.89
N LYS A 185 4.71 -34.05 0.61
CA LYS A 185 5.86 -34.69 -0.07
C LYS A 185 5.97 -36.21 0.19
N GLY A 186 4.84 -36.91 0.06
CA GLY A 186 4.80 -38.37 0.25
C GLY A 186 4.73 -38.84 1.70
N THR A 187 4.78 -37.95 2.68
CA THR A 187 4.60 -38.29 4.09
C THR A 187 3.17 -38.00 4.53
N THR A 188 2.51 -38.97 5.12
CA THR A 188 1.14 -38.86 5.65
C THR A 188 1.18 -38.75 7.18
N ASN A 189 0.50 -37.78 7.73
CA ASN A 189 0.28 -37.65 9.18
C ASN A 189 -1.21 -37.83 9.50
N TYR A 190 -1.51 -38.79 10.32
CA TYR A 190 -2.84 -39.09 10.87
C TYR A 190 -2.96 -38.49 12.26
N ASN A 191 -4.02 -37.73 12.50
CA ASN A 191 -4.32 -37.12 13.79
C ASN A 191 -5.67 -37.62 14.29
N ILE A 192 -5.72 -38.05 15.53
CA ILE A 192 -6.94 -38.46 16.24
C ILE A 192 -7.04 -37.60 17.46
N LEU A 193 -8.19 -36.96 17.69
CA LEU A 193 -8.39 -36.00 18.77
C LEU A 193 -7.25 -34.96 18.81
N TYR A 194 -7.02 -34.31 17.64
CA TYR A 194 -5.93 -33.31 17.54
C TYR A 194 -5.95 -32.32 18.71
N PRO A 195 -4.81 -32.07 19.38
CA PRO A 195 -3.46 -32.50 19.01
C PRO A 195 -2.95 -33.77 19.71
N PHE A 196 -3.84 -34.51 20.41
CA PHE A 196 -3.41 -35.53 21.38
C PHE A 196 -2.74 -36.75 20.74
N PHE A 197 -3.31 -37.32 19.70
CA PHE A 197 -2.76 -38.51 19.08
C PHE A 197 -2.35 -38.22 17.62
N SER A 198 -1.13 -38.56 17.26
CA SER A 198 -0.71 -38.49 15.87
C SER A 198 0.18 -39.67 15.50
N VAL A 199 0.06 -40.13 14.24
CA VAL A 199 0.91 -41.14 13.63
C VAL A 199 1.38 -40.64 12.28
N THR A 200 2.68 -40.59 12.07
CA THR A 200 3.32 -40.18 10.81
C THR A 200 3.83 -41.41 10.08
N ARG A 201 3.51 -41.51 8.80
CA ARG A 201 3.95 -42.60 7.91
C ARG A 201 4.39 -42.04 6.56
N GLY A 202 5.58 -42.36 6.15
CA GLY A 202 6.16 -42.02 4.85
C GLY A 202 7.16 -43.08 4.42
N GLU A 203 7.69 -42.99 3.23
CA GLU A 203 8.65 -43.99 2.70
C GLU A 203 9.89 -44.10 3.58
N ARG A 204 10.41 -42.95 4.06
CA ARG A 204 11.58 -42.88 4.95
C ARG A 204 11.29 -42.10 6.23
N GLU A 205 10.04 -41.91 6.57
CA GLU A 205 9.63 -41.10 7.68
C GLU A 205 8.54 -41.81 8.49
N SER A 206 8.77 -41.95 9.79
CA SER A 206 7.85 -42.57 10.72
C SER A 206 7.83 -41.83 12.04
N GLY A 207 6.70 -41.89 12.72
CA GLY A 207 6.56 -41.27 14.04
C GLY A 207 5.22 -41.51 14.69
N TYR A 208 5.15 -41.24 15.97
CA TYR A 208 3.92 -41.20 16.73
C TYR A 208 4.03 -40.19 17.88
N ALA A 209 2.92 -39.68 18.30
CA ALA A 209 2.85 -38.83 19.48
C ALA A 209 1.56 -39.04 20.26
N PHE A 210 1.71 -39.03 21.56
CA PHE A 210 0.65 -38.87 22.56
C PHE A 210 0.92 -37.56 23.30
N TRP A 211 0.50 -36.46 22.70
CA TRP A 211 0.74 -35.13 23.23
C TRP A 211 -0.16 -34.86 24.47
N PRO A 212 0.37 -34.19 25.51
CA PRO A 212 1.70 -33.65 25.68
C PRO A 212 2.72 -34.62 26.31
N LEU A 213 2.34 -35.88 26.52
CA LEU A 213 3.10 -36.81 27.36
C LEU A 213 4.39 -37.32 26.69
N TYR A 214 4.26 -37.85 25.46
CA TYR A 214 5.41 -38.43 24.76
C TYR A 214 5.18 -38.42 23.24
N GLY A 215 6.27 -38.23 22.49
CA GLY A 215 6.24 -38.39 21.04
C GLY A 215 7.64 -38.57 20.49
N GLN A 216 7.68 -39.30 19.38
CA GLN A 216 8.90 -39.44 18.58
C GLN A 216 8.57 -39.46 17.11
N SER A 217 9.46 -38.89 16.31
CA SER A 217 9.42 -39.05 14.85
C SER A 217 10.83 -39.00 14.28
N ALA A 218 11.05 -39.74 13.21
CA ALA A 218 12.31 -39.80 12.52
C ALA A 218 12.10 -39.89 11.01
N LYS A 219 12.99 -39.23 10.27
CA LYS A 219 13.16 -39.36 8.84
C LYS A 219 14.60 -39.74 8.57
N GLU A 220 14.80 -40.88 7.94
CA GLU A 220 16.12 -41.44 7.66
C GLU A 220 17.01 -40.39 6.99
N GLY A 221 18.23 -40.23 7.54
CA GLY A 221 19.24 -39.28 7.07
C GLY A 221 18.91 -37.79 7.29
N VAL A 222 17.68 -37.44 7.67
CA VAL A 222 17.26 -36.05 7.76
C VAL A 222 17.09 -35.57 9.19
N TYR A 223 16.27 -36.27 9.99
CA TYR A 223 16.06 -35.88 11.38
C TYR A 223 15.58 -37.02 12.27
N ARG A 224 15.83 -36.88 13.55
CA ARG A 224 15.24 -37.66 14.65
C ARG A 224 14.84 -36.70 15.75
N LYS A 225 13.60 -36.79 16.23
CA LYS A 225 13.11 -35.96 17.33
C LYS A 225 12.27 -36.78 18.31
N ARG A 226 12.34 -36.43 19.59
CA ARG A 226 11.52 -36.98 20.65
C ARG A 226 11.24 -35.92 21.70
N PHE A 227 10.08 -36.02 22.34
CA PHE A 227 9.74 -35.19 23.48
C PHE A 227 9.07 -36.03 24.56
N ALA A 228 9.16 -35.56 25.80
CA ALA A 228 8.39 -36.07 26.92
C ALA A 228 7.92 -34.92 27.79
N LEU A 229 6.66 -34.99 28.26
CA LEU A 229 6.02 -33.90 29.01
C LEU A 229 6.21 -32.53 28.33
N TRP A 230 5.80 -32.46 27.05
CA TRP A 230 5.98 -31.24 26.26
C TRP A 230 5.44 -30.00 27.00
N PRO A 231 6.18 -28.88 27.09
CA PRO A 231 7.45 -28.58 26.41
C PRO A 231 8.72 -28.87 27.24
N ILE A 232 8.64 -29.60 28.35
CA ILE A 232 9.71 -29.75 29.32
C ILE A 232 10.93 -30.44 28.70
N TYR A 233 10.75 -31.65 28.23
CA TYR A 233 11.87 -32.42 27.63
C TYR A 233 11.72 -32.49 26.10
N HIS A 234 12.76 -32.12 25.40
CA HIS A 234 12.82 -32.24 23.95
C HIS A 234 14.25 -32.55 23.50
N GLN A 235 14.37 -33.54 22.62
CA GLN A 235 15.63 -33.89 21.96
C GLN A 235 15.39 -33.97 20.45
N GLU A 236 16.26 -33.34 19.69
CA GLU A 236 16.14 -33.27 18.22
C GLU A 236 17.55 -33.37 17.60
N GLU A 237 17.67 -34.19 16.58
CA GLU A 237 18.83 -34.28 15.68
C GLU A 237 18.32 -33.93 14.29
N LYS A 238 19.00 -33.01 13.60
CA LYS A 238 18.67 -32.55 12.24
C LYS A 238 19.86 -32.58 11.32
N GLY A 239 19.63 -32.76 10.03
CA GLY A 239 20.70 -32.77 9.03
C GLY A 239 21.68 -33.90 9.22
N ILE A 240 21.20 -35.09 9.63
CA ILE A 240 22.02 -36.23 10.06
C ILE A 240 23.06 -36.60 9.00
N ASP A 241 22.67 -36.66 7.73
CA ASP A 241 23.53 -37.00 6.60
C ASP A 241 24.10 -35.77 5.88
N THR A 242 24.17 -34.63 6.56
CA THR A 242 24.71 -33.37 6.00
C THR A 242 26.05 -33.04 6.65
N ASP A 243 26.79 -32.10 6.06
CA ASP A 243 28.07 -31.59 6.62
C ASP A 243 27.90 -30.82 7.95
N ASN A 244 26.66 -30.56 8.37
CA ASN A 244 26.38 -29.83 9.60
C ASN A 244 25.24 -30.48 10.40
N PRO A 245 25.40 -31.71 10.88
CA PRO A 245 24.44 -32.34 11.76
C PRO A 245 24.27 -31.51 13.04
N THR A 246 23.00 -31.23 13.41
CA THR A 246 22.71 -30.42 14.59
C THR A 246 21.95 -31.27 15.60
N SER A 247 22.45 -31.30 16.83
CA SER A 247 21.80 -31.91 17.99
C SER A 247 21.27 -30.82 18.91
N ARG A 248 20.02 -30.93 19.29
CA ARG A 248 19.36 -30.06 20.28
C ARG A 248 18.83 -30.89 21.43
N PHE A 249 19.18 -30.47 22.62
CA PHE A 249 18.70 -31.05 23.86
C PHE A 249 18.10 -29.98 24.75
N GLN A 250 16.95 -30.26 25.38
CA GLN A 250 16.22 -29.26 26.14
C GLN A 250 15.51 -29.90 27.34
N ILE A 251 15.66 -29.28 28.51
CA ILE A 251 14.88 -29.52 29.74
C ILE A 251 14.40 -28.15 30.25
N LEU A 252 13.23 -27.68 29.79
CA LEU A 252 12.72 -26.39 30.20
C LEU A 252 12.16 -26.37 31.61
N PRO A 253 12.35 -25.26 32.35
CA PRO A 253 13.08 -24.05 31.94
C PRO A 253 14.57 -24.09 32.25
N LEU A 254 15.10 -25.24 32.70
CA LEU A 254 16.42 -25.33 33.32
C LEU A 254 17.58 -25.22 32.31
N TYR A 255 17.48 -25.91 31.17
CA TYR A 255 18.64 -26.06 30.29
C TYR A 255 18.25 -26.29 28.83
N VAL A 256 18.94 -25.61 27.91
CA VAL A 256 18.87 -25.86 26.48
C VAL A 256 20.28 -25.88 25.89
N ALA A 257 20.60 -26.93 25.15
CA ALA A 257 21.85 -27.09 24.44
C ALA A 257 21.62 -27.32 22.95
N VAL A 258 22.44 -26.70 22.11
CA VAL A 258 22.49 -26.95 20.67
C VAL A 258 23.93 -27.17 20.28
N ASP A 259 24.20 -28.28 19.61
CA ASP A 259 25.52 -28.67 19.14
C ASP A 259 25.53 -29.01 17.67
N SER A 260 26.39 -28.38 16.93
CA SER A 260 26.74 -28.74 15.56
C SER A 260 28.19 -28.35 15.24
N PRO A 261 28.78 -28.84 14.15
CA PRO A 261 30.12 -28.39 13.73
C PRO A 261 30.22 -26.85 13.58
N LYS A 262 29.14 -26.19 13.24
CA LYS A 262 29.09 -24.72 12.99
C LYS A 262 28.53 -23.91 14.16
N LEU A 263 27.79 -24.51 15.11
CA LEU A 263 27.12 -23.78 16.19
C LEU A 263 27.19 -24.59 17.50
N THR A 264 27.65 -23.94 18.54
CA THR A 264 27.50 -24.41 19.91
C THR A 264 26.68 -23.37 20.69
N ALA A 265 25.60 -23.77 21.37
CA ALA A 265 24.82 -22.88 22.21
C ALA A 265 24.43 -23.58 23.53
N ARG A 266 24.51 -22.85 24.61
CA ARG A 266 24.16 -23.29 25.97
C ARG A 266 23.30 -22.22 26.62
N HIS A 267 22.13 -22.61 27.11
CA HIS A 267 21.26 -21.72 27.87
C HIS A 267 20.87 -22.35 29.18
N TYR A 268 20.98 -21.58 30.24
CA TYR A 268 20.60 -21.95 31.61
C TYR A 268 19.44 -21.09 32.08
N LEU A 269 18.49 -21.66 32.78
CA LEU A 269 17.24 -21.01 33.15
C LEU A 269 16.63 -20.27 31.96
N TRP A 270 16.49 -21.03 30.86
CA TRP A 270 16.03 -20.49 29.57
C TRP A 270 14.77 -19.65 29.73
N PRO A 271 14.70 -18.43 29.14
CA PRO A 271 15.64 -17.86 28.15
C PRO A 271 16.71 -16.93 28.75
N PHE A 272 16.86 -16.85 30.08
CA PHE A 272 17.55 -15.73 30.75
C PHE A 272 19.07 -15.73 30.59
N PHE A 273 19.70 -16.86 30.68
CA PHE A 273 21.20 -16.92 30.63
C PHE A 273 21.64 -17.81 29.48
N GLY A 274 22.45 -17.27 28.60
CA GLY A 274 22.91 -18.00 27.43
C GLY A 274 24.28 -17.60 26.95
N HIS A 275 24.94 -18.55 26.32
CA HIS A 275 26.17 -18.34 25.56
C HIS A 275 26.10 -19.16 24.29
N TYR A 276 26.50 -18.57 23.17
CA TYR A 276 26.63 -19.31 21.93
C TYR A 276 27.83 -18.86 21.13
N GLU A 277 28.40 -19.80 20.38
CA GLU A 277 29.45 -19.61 19.41
C GLU A 277 29.04 -20.16 18.06
N ASN A 278 28.96 -19.29 17.05
CA ASN A 278 28.65 -19.65 15.67
C ASN A 278 29.93 -19.53 14.81
N ARG A 279 30.54 -20.68 14.52
CA ARG A 279 31.78 -20.76 13.74
C ARG A 279 31.58 -20.46 12.26
N ALA A 280 30.33 -20.60 11.74
CA ALA A 280 30.05 -20.31 10.35
C ALA A 280 30.03 -18.80 10.04
N THR A 281 29.70 -17.97 11.04
CA THR A 281 29.63 -16.51 10.93
C THR A 281 30.67 -15.80 11.79
N ASN A 282 31.58 -16.60 12.45
CA ASN A 282 32.57 -16.10 13.41
C ASN A 282 31.92 -15.18 14.45
N GLU A 283 30.85 -15.69 15.11
CA GLU A 283 29.99 -14.90 15.99
C GLU A 283 29.92 -15.56 17.38
N GLU A 284 30.10 -14.76 18.40
CA GLU A 284 29.96 -15.16 19.80
C GLU A 284 28.94 -14.27 20.49
N GLY A 285 28.05 -14.87 21.28
CA GLY A 285 26.99 -14.15 21.96
C GLY A 285 26.77 -14.58 23.40
N TRP A 286 26.50 -13.60 24.26
CA TRP A 286 26.17 -13.74 25.65
C TRP A 286 24.87 -13.10 26.00
N ASP A 287 23.97 -13.84 26.64
CA ASP A 287 22.71 -13.37 27.18
C ASP A 287 22.76 -13.39 28.71
N LEU A 288 22.50 -12.25 29.33
CA LEU A 288 22.37 -12.12 30.78
C LEU A 288 21.01 -11.47 31.09
N LEU A 289 20.08 -12.21 31.69
CA LEU A 289 18.70 -11.81 31.90
C LEU A 289 18.01 -11.39 30.60
N TRP A 290 18.13 -12.22 29.54
CA TRP A 290 17.46 -11.95 28.26
C TRP A 290 15.96 -11.58 28.48
N PRO A 291 15.41 -10.55 27.83
CA PRO A 291 15.98 -9.75 26.73
C PRO A 291 16.73 -8.48 27.18
N PHE A 292 16.99 -8.30 28.48
CA PHE A 292 17.48 -7.02 29.02
C PHE A 292 18.97 -6.76 28.74
N TRP A 293 19.80 -7.78 28.82
CA TRP A 293 21.22 -7.64 28.56
C TRP A 293 21.69 -8.71 27.57
N GLN A 294 22.26 -8.26 26.46
CA GLN A 294 22.83 -9.11 25.43
C GLN A 294 24.06 -8.45 24.81
N VAL A 295 25.09 -9.24 24.62
CA VAL A 295 26.30 -8.86 23.89
C VAL A 295 26.56 -9.89 22.83
N VAL A 296 26.66 -9.48 21.57
CA VAL A 296 27.06 -10.34 20.45
C VAL A 296 28.20 -9.66 19.73
N ARG A 297 29.23 -10.42 19.38
CA ARG A 297 30.37 -9.99 18.59
C ARG A 297 30.59 -10.96 17.44
N GLY A 298 30.66 -10.45 16.23
CA GLY A 298 30.90 -11.24 15.03
C GLY A 298 31.25 -10.35 13.84
N GLU A 299 31.64 -10.95 12.75
CA GLU A 299 32.03 -10.20 11.54
C GLU A 299 30.83 -9.42 10.93
N LYS A 300 29.68 -10.05 10.89
CA LYS A 300 28.49 -9.47 10.25
C LYS A 300 27.43 -8.99 11.25
N ARG A 301 27.47 -9.49 12.49
CA ARG A 301 26.48 -9.14 13.50
C ARG A 301 27.13 -8.75 14.80
N ASN A 302 26.82 -7.52 15.26
CA ASN A 302 27.26 -7.01 16.55
C ASN A 302 26.05 -6.48 17.30
N VAL A 303 25.84 -6.93 18.53
CA VAL A 303 24.74 -6.48 19.39
C VAL A 303 25.34 -6.01 20.73
N THR A 304 24.87 -4.87 21.19
CA THR A 304 25.10 -4.39 22.55
C THR A 304 23.75 -3.90 23.06
N ARG A 305 23.12 -4.67 23.93
CA ARG A 305 21.79 -4.40 24.46
C ARG A 305 21.85 -4.26 25.97
N PHE A 306 21.25 -3.20 26.47
CA PHE A 306 21.02 -2.95 27.88
C PHE A 306 19.66 -2.25 28.03
N LEU A 307 18.58 -3.00 27.89
CA LEU A 307 17.23 -2.48 27.97
C LEU A 307 16.86 -2.11 29.43
N PRO A 308 16.06 -1.03 29.61
CA PRO A 308 15.43 -0.20 28.58
C PRO A 308 16.32 0.95 28.07
N PHE A 309 17.57 1.08 28.51
CA PHE A 309 18.37 2.28 28.29
C PHE A 309 18.97 2.39 26.91
N TYR A 310 19.53 1.30 26.41
CA TYR A 310 20.28 1.28 25.15
C TYR A 310 20.20 -0.05 24.45
N ASP A 311 20.07 -0.05 23.11
CA ASP A 311 20.23 -1.19 22.24
C ASP A 311 20.89 -0.75 20.93
N LYS A 312 21.99 -1.38 20.58
CA LYS A 312 22.64 -1.22 19.28
C LYS A 312 22.81 -2.60 18.65
N GLU A 313 22.23 -2.77 17.48
CA GLU A 313 22.36 -3.97 16.67
C GLU A 313 22.88 -3.59 15.27
N LEU A 314 24.02 -4.13 14.90
CA LEU A 314 24.57 -4.10 13.55
C LEU A 314 24.40 -5.50 12.96
N ASN A 315 23.79 -5.59 11.78
CA ASN A 315 23.60 -6.84 11.06
C ASN A 315 23.84 -6.62 9.56
N GLY A 316 25.06 -6.95 9.11
CA GLY A 316 25.55 -6.57 7.79
C GLY A 316 25.49 -5.05 7.62
N ASP A 317 24.78 -4.62 6.60
CA ASP A 317 24.62 -3.21 6.23
C ASP A 317 23.48 -2.50 7.02
N ASN A 318 22.82 -3.20 7.94
CA ASN A 318 21.69 -2.67 8.71
C ASN A 318 22.12 -2.40 10.15
N GLU A 319 22.09 -1.14 10.58
CA GLU A 319 22.32 -0.71 11.95
C GLU A 319 21.03 -0.21 12.58
N LYS A 320 20.70 -0.72 13.76
CA LYS A 320 19.56 -0.28 14.58
C LYS A 320 20.06 0.17 15.93
N ARG A 321 19.55 1.31 16.40
CA ARG A 321 19.81 1.84 17.73
C ARG A 321 18.51 2.20 18.42
N TRP A 322 18.42 1.87 19.71
CA TRP A 322 17.38 2.34 20.62
C TRP A 322 17.99 3.10 21.78
N TYR A 323 17.35 4.19 22.14
CA TYR A 323 17.68 4.96 23.34
C TYR A 323 16.42 5.08 24.19
N LEU A 324 16.50 4.65 25.45
CA LEU A 324 15.40 4.65 26.40
C LEU A 324 14.14 3.99 25.81
N TRP A 325 14.29 2.69 25.41
CA TRP A 325 13.17 1.96 24.83
C TRP A 325 11.86 2.15 25.62
N PRO A 326 10.71 2.51 24.99
CA PRO A 326 10.47 2.61 23.54
C PRO A 326 10.56 4.04 22.98
N LEU A 327 11.31 4.97 23.65
CA LEU A 327 11.26 6.40 23.38
C LEU A 327 11.81 6.76 21.99
N TYR A 328 13.05 6.39 21.68
CA TYR A 328 13.70 6.79 20.42
C TYR A 328 14.35 5.60 19.73
N LYS A 329 14.08 5.46 18.42
CA LYS A 329 14.68 4.47 17.56
C LYS A 329 15.27 5.11 16.31
N GLU A 330 16.49 4.71 15.99
CA GLU A 330 17.18 4.98 14.74
C GLU A 330 17.47 3.67 14.01
N GLU A 331 17.31 3.65 12.71
CA GLU A 331 17.60 2.50 11.85
C GLU A 331 18.23 3.01 10.56
N THR A 332 19.44 2.56 10.26
CA THR A 332 20.20 2.92 9.06
C THR A 332 20.53 1.65 8.30
N MET A 333 20.26 1.66 6.99
CA MET A 333 20.68 0.61 6.06
C MET A 333 21.54 1.24 4.99
N GLU A 334 22.75 0.72 4.81
CA GLU A 334 23.72 1.26 3.87
C GLU A 334 24.20 0.15 2.93
N SER A 335 23.92 0.32 1.64
CA SER A 335 24.36 -0.58 0.58
C SER A 335 24.98 0.24 -0.54
N SER A 336 25.74 -0.36 -1.41
CA SER A 336 26.38 0.33 -2.55
C SER A 336 25.39 1.06 -3.47
N SER A 337 24.15 0.59 -3.57
CA SER A 337 23.10 1.14 -4.44
C SER A 337 21.93 1.78 -3.69
N PHE A 338 21.88 1.67 -2.37
CA PHE A 338 20.72 2.09 -1.59
C PHE A 338 21.13 2.52 -0.19
N HIS A 339 20.67 3.69 0.23
CA HIS A 339 20.83 4.20 1.59
C HIS A 339 19.46 4.54 2.17
N GLN A 340 19.20 4.08 3.40
CA GLN A 340 17.95 4.31 4.11
C GLN A 340 18.22 4.73 5.55
N GLU A 341 17.55 5.79 5.98
CA GLU A 341 17.53 6.27 7.37
C GLU A 341 16.09 6.32 7.88
N LYS A 342 15.84 5.75 9.04
CA LYS A 342 14.55 5.80 9.74
C LYS A 342 14.74 6.23 11.18
N GLU A 343 14.15 7.34 11.54
CA GLU A 343 14.09 7.85 12.92
C GLU A 343 12.65 7.77 13.42
N ARG A 344 12.45 7.35 14.65
CA ARG A 344 11.13 7.28 15.29
C ARG A 344 11.21 7.70 16.75
N LEU A 345 10.24 8.53 17.15
CA LEU A 345 10.03 8.91 18.55
C LEU A 345 8.67 8.35 18.99
N LEU A 346 8.64 7.62 20.13
CA LEU A 346 7.44 6.97 20.67
C LEU A 346 6.65 6.20 19.59
N TYR A 347 7.35 5.36 18.80
CA TYR A 347 6.84 4.56 17.67
C TYR A 347 6.22 5.36 16.53
N PHE A 348 5.23 6.19 16.80
CA PHE A 348 4.42 6.87 15.77
C PHE A 348 4.24 8.39 16.03
N LEU A 349 4.65 8.91 17.19
CA LEU A 349 4.49 10.34 17.50
C LEU A 349 5.24 11.19 16.47
N TYR A 350 6.50 10.81 16.20
CA TYR A 350 7.29 11.39 15.13
C TYR A 350 8.01 10.29 14.37
N SER A 351 8.07 10.41 13.06
CA SER A 351 8.87 9.56 12.20
C SER A 351 9.46 10.36 11.04
N ASN A 352 10.74 10.11 10.76
CA ASN A 352 11.42 10.61 9.56
C ASN A 352 12.02 9.40 8.84
N HIS A 353 11.59 9.18 7.61
CA HIS A 353 12.04 8.10 6.76
C HIS A 353 12.62 8.69 5.50
N ARG A 354 13.91 8.52 5.29
CA ARG A 354 14.66 8.98 4.14
C ARG A 354 15.26 7.81 3.40
N GLU A 355 15.13 7.80 2.10
CA GLU A 355 15.74 6.84 1.21
C GLU A 355 16.45 7.56 0.07
N SER A 356 17.60 7.07 -0.33
CA SER A 356 18.35 7.59 -1.46
C SER A 356 19.04 6.48 -2.26
N TRP A 357 19.11 6.70 -3.54
CA TRP A 357 19.75 5.82 -4.51
C TRP A 357 20.95 6.55 -5.10
N PRO A 358 22.18 6.30 -4.60
CA PRO A 358 23.39 7.01 -5.05
C PRO A 358 23.65 6.86 -6.53
N THR A 359 23.27 5.75 -7.15
CA THR A 359 23.43 5.48 -8.57
C THR A 359 22.65 6.43 -9.47
N ASP A 360 21.44 6.80 -9.08
CA ASP A 360 20.52 7.59 -9.90
C ASP A 360 20.38 9.03 -9.36
N GLY A 361 20.97 9.33 -8.20
CA GLY A 361 20.81 10.59 -7.48
C GLY A 361 19.38 10.80 -6.96
N ALA A 362 18.52 9.80 -7.08
CA ALA A 362 17.14 9.87 -6.64
C ALA A 362 17.05 9.80 -5.10
N SER A 363 16.09 10.51 -4.52
CA SER A 363 15.83 10.43 -3.09
C SER A 363 14.35 10.62 -2.80
N ARG A 364 13.85 9.95 -1.79
CA ARG A 364 12.51 10.20 -1.24
C ARG A 364 12.57 10.38 0.26
N GLN A 365 11.64 11.15 0.79
CA GLN A 365 11.55 11.42 2.23
C GLN A 365 10.10 11.45 2.67
N ARG A 366 9.83 10.93 3.85
CA ARG A 366 8.54 11.05 4.53
C ARG A 366 8.77 11.43 5.98
N ILE A 367 8.23 12.59 6.37
CA ILE A 367 8.20 13.07 7.76
C ILE A 367 6.75 13.05 8.21
N ALA A 368 6.48 12.45 9.36
CA ALA A 368 5.15 12.41 9.95
C ALA A 368 5.22 12.80 11.43
N PHE A 369 4.31 13.67 11.85
CA PHE A 369 4.14 14.07 13.26
C PHE A 369 2.66 13.92 13.64
N TRP A 370 2.38 12.89 14.40
CA TRP A 370 1.04 12.55 14.84
C TRP A 370 0.50 13.53 15.89
N PRO A 371 -0.77 13.96 15.83
CA PRO A 371 -1.74 13.76 14.73
C PRO A 371 -1.73 14.90 13.71
N LEU A 372 -0.67 15.68 13.67
CA LEU A 372 -0.64 16.99 13.03
C LEU A 372 -0.43 16.92 11.54
N PHE A 373 0.70 16.38 11.06
CA PHE A 373 1.01 16.47 9.64
C PHE A 373 1.78 15.29 9.08
N VAL A 374 1.72 15.17 7.77
CA VAL A 374 2.62 14.35 6.95
C VAL A 374 3.20 15.22 5.84
N TYR A 375 4.53 15.21 5.74
CA TYR A 375 5.31 15.74 4.63
C TYR A 375 5.90 14.57 3.84
N LYS A 376 5.81 14.63 2.51
CA LYS A 376 6.42 13.65 1.59
C LYS A 376 7.21 14.38 0.51
N ARG A 377 8.36 13.82 0.15
CA ARG A 377 9.10 14.14 -1.06
C ARG A 377 9.27 12.85 -1.85
N THR A 378 8.84 12.85 -3.09
CA THR A 378 8.93 11.72 -4.01
C THR A 378 10.24 11.75 -4.80
N THR A 379 10.59 10.66 -5.47
CA THR A 379 11.84 10.53 -6.25
C THR A 379 11.93 11.49 -7.43
N ASP A 380 10.79 11.91 -7.98
CA ASP A 380 10.68 12.93 -9.04
C ASP A 380 10.76 14.38 -8.50
N GLY A 381 11.08 14.55 -7.22
CA GLY A 381 11.26 15.86 -6.59
C GLY A 381 9.96 16.55 -6.17
N VAL A 382 8.80 15.95 -6.40
CA VAL A 382 7.52 16.50 -5.96
C VAL A 382 7.41 16.42 -4.43
N LYS A 383 7.09 17.54 -3.81
CA LYS A 383 6.90 17.69 -2.36
C LYS A 383 5.41 17.83 -2.06
N SER A 384 4.97 17.26 -0.95
CA SER A 384 3.60 17.41 -0.48
C SER A 384 3.54 17.55 1.04
N PHE A 385 2.59 18.35 1.50
CA PHE A 385 2.29 18.57 2.90
C PHE A 385 0.79 18.43 3.13
N SER A 386 0.38 17.76 4.20
CA SER A 386 -1.02 17.58 4.57
C SER A 386 -1.23 17.73 6.08
N PHE A 387 -2.31 18.42 6.47
CA PHE A 387 -2.71 18.71 7.85
C PHE A 387 -4.24 18.74 7.97
N PRO A 388 -4.84 18.22 9.06
CA PRO A 388 -4.26 17.28 10.00
C PRO A 388 -4.07 15.88 9.40
N ALA A 389 -3.34 15.01 10.09
CA ALA A 389 -3.03 13.66 9.67
C ALA A 389 -3.19 12.66 10.84
N PRO A 390 -4.42 12.32 11.25
CA PRO A 390 -4.66 11.49 12.43
C PRO A 390 -4.33 10.01 12.25
N LEU A 391 -4.40 9.45 11.06
CA LEU A 391 -4.16 8.03 10.80
C LEU A 391 -2.89 7.75 10.00
N GLU A 392 -2.49 8.63 9.10
CA GLU A 392 -1.39 8.42 8.16
C GLU A 392 -0.02 8.20 8.83
N PRO A 393 0.30 8.85 9.97
CA PRO A 393 1.56 8.56 10.67
C PRO A 393 1.63 7.14 11.23
N VAL A 394 0.48 6.56 11.60
CA VAL A 394 0.36 5.22 12.19
C VAL A 394 0.16 4.16 11.12
N LEU A 395 -0.71 4.45 10.16
CA LEU A 395 -1.14 3.53 9.10
C LEU A 395 -0.75 4.10 7.73
N ASP A 396 0.53 3.93 7.36
CA ASP A 396 1.05 4.34 6.05
C ASP A 396 0.63 3.35 4.97
N ARG A 397 -0.64 3.42 4.58
CA ARG A 397 -1.24 2.55 3.56
C ARG A 397 -2.02 3.38 2.55
N GLU A 398 -1.89 3.03 1.28
CA GLU A 398 -2.61 3.70 0.19
C GLU A 398 -4.12 3.71 0.40
N GLY A 399 -4.69 2.66 0.97
CA GLY A 399 -6.11 2.61 1.28
C GLY A 399 -6.57 3.65 2.29
N ILE A 400 -5.74 4.01 3.28
CA ILE A 400 -6.03 5.13 4.20
C ILE A 400 -5.94 6.45 3.46
N GLU A 401 -4.90 6.63 2.65
CA GLU A 401 -4.65 7.84 1.85
C GLU A 401 -5.81 8.18 0.92
N ARG A 402 -6.38 7.19 0.25
CA ARG A 402 -7.42 7.39 -0.77
C ARG A 402 -8.87 7.38 -0.23
N ASN A 403 -9.13 6.61 0.85
CA ASN A 403 -10.49 6.48 1.39
C ASN A 403 -10.78 7.43 2.56
N TRP A 404 -9.82 7.58 3.47
CA TRP A 404 -10.05 8.28 4.74
C TRP A 404 -9.39 9.64 4.81
N ALA A 405 -8.13 9.75 4.42
CA ALA A 405 -7.36 10.97 4.57
C ALA A 405 -8.03 12.24 4.00
N PRO A 406 -8.70 12.21 2.83
CA PRO A 406 -9.37 13.40 2.30
C PRO A 406 -10.48 13.96 3.19
N LEU A 407 -11.07 13.13 4.10
CA LEU A 407 -12.16 13.56 4.97
C LEU A 407 -11.74 14.54 6.07
N TRP A 408 -10.48 14.44 6.56
CA TRP A 408 -9.97 15.29 7.63
C TRP A 408 -8.86 16.25 7.20
N ARG A 409 -8.30 16.12 5.98
CA ARG A 409 -7.29 17.06 5.47
C ARG A 409 -7.89 18.43 5.23
N LEU A 410 -7.72 19.31 6.23
CA LEU A 410 -8.14 20.71 6.09
C LEU A 410 -7.19 21.49 5.19
N TYR A 411 -5.89 21.21 5.26
CA TYR A 411 -4.88 21.84 4.42
C TYR A 411 -4.05 20.78 3.71
N GLN A 412 -3.84 20.98 2.41
CA GLN A 412 -2.91 20.19 1.62
C GLN A 412 -2.22 21.09 0.60
N GLN A 413 -0.93 20.85 0.41
CA GLN A 413 -0.11 21.55 -0.56
C GLN A 413 0.78 20.56 -1.29
N ARG A 414 1.00 20.79 -2.57
CA ARG A 414 1.92 20.04 -3.42
C ARG A 414 2.73 21.03 -4.25
N TRP A 415 4.05 20.80 -4.34
CA TRP A 415 4.94 21.67 -5.12
C TRP A 415 6.15 20.89 -5.61
N ASN A 416 6.81 21.40 -6.62
CA ASN A 416 8.04 20.84 -7.19
C ASN A 416 9.16 21.88 -7.23
N ASP A 417 10.33 21.46 -7.63
CA ASP A 417 11.51 22.33 -7.73
C ASP A 417 11.47 23.22 -9.01
N SER A 418 10.54 22.98 -9.95
CA SER A 418 10.29 23.78 -11.15
C SER A 418 9.43 25.02 -10.87
N GLY A 419 8.93 25.20 -9.64
CA GLY A 419 8.08 26.32 -9.24
C GLY A 419 6.58 26.07 -9.37
N ASP A 420 6.16 24.89 -9.88
CA ASP A 420 4.76 24.54 -9.89
C ASP A 420 4.28 24.24 -8.46
N SER A 421 3.12 24.76 -8.12
CA SER A 421 2.53 24.51 -6.80
C SER A 421 1.00 24.50 -6.86
N ALA A 422 0.40 23.69 -6.01
CA ALA A 422 -1.04 23.68 -5.78
C ALA A 422 -1.31 23.51 -4.28
N ALA A 423 -2.24 24.30 -3.74
CA ALA A 423 -2.70 24.14 -2.37
C ALA A 423 -4.21 24.25 -2.26
N SER A 424 -4.76 23.63 -1.24
CA SER A 424 -6.17 23.62 -0.92
C SER A 424 -6.33 23.73 0.60
N PHE A 425 -7.24 24.60 1.02
CA PHE A 425 -7.69 24.68 2.40
C PHE A 425 -9.19 24.43 2.47
N ALA A 426 -9.63 23.66 3.46
CA ALA A 426 -11.03 23.32 3.71
C ALA A 426 -11.76 22.89 2.43
N TRP A 427 -11.20 21.87 1.73
CA TRP A 427 -11.77 21.29 0.50
C TRP A 427 -12.07 22.31 -0.58
N ASN A 428 -11.10 23.22 -0.85
CA ASN A 428 -11.16 24.30 -1.83
C ASN A 428 -12.06 25.50 -1.45
N LEU A 429 -12.33 25.74 -0.16
CA LEU A 429 -12.78 27.07 0.31
C LEU A 429 -11.76 28.15 -0.11
N TYR A 430 -10.49 27.85 0.09
CA TYR A 430 -9.36 28.53 -0.54
C TYR A 430 -8.54 27.52 -1.32
N TRP A 431 -8.15 27.89 -2.53
CA TRP A 431 -7.17 27.15 -3.30
C TRP A 431 -6.28 28.08 -4.10
N HIS A 432 -5.06 27.62 -4.40
CA HIS A 432 -4.21 28.27 -5.40
C HIS A 432 -3.50 27.20 -6.23
N GLU A 433 -3.24 27.58 -7.48
CA GLU A 433 -2.41 26.82 -8.43
C GLU A 433 -1.45 27.79 -9.12
N ALA A 434 -0.17 27.43 -9.17
CA ALA A 434 0.85 28.13 -9.95
C ALA A 434 1.53 27.10 -10.84
N ARG A 435 1.60 27.38 -12.13
CA ARG A 435 2.27 26.56 -13.12
C ARG A 435 3.02 27.46 -14.07
N ARG A 436 4.36 27.43 -14.04
CA ARG A 436 5.20 28.32 -14.84
C ARG A 436 4.77 29.80 -14.70
N ASP A 437 4.20 30.34 -15.77
CA ASP A 437 3.75 31.74 -15.83
C ASP A 437 2.25 31.93 -15.49
N ASP A 438 1.53 30.83 -15.26
CA ASP A 438 0.11 30.86 -14.90
C ASP A 438 -0.07 30.78 -13.39
N LEU A 439 -0.81 31.73 -12.84
CA LEU A 439 -1.17 31.79 -11.43
C LEU A 439 -2.69 31.93 -11.29
N ALA A 440 -3.30 31.03 -10.51
CA ALA A 440 -4.71 31.13 -10.18
C ALA A 440 -4.92 30.89 -8.70
N TYR A 441 -5.77 31.68 -8.06
CA TYR A 441 -6.24 31.45 -6.70
C TYR A 441 -7.69 31.91 -6.50
N GLU A 442 -8.35 31.29 -5.57
CA GLU A 442 -9.71 31.65 -5.20
C GLU A 442 -9.93 31.50 -3.71
N LEU A 443 -10.56 32.50 -3.10
CA LEU A 443 -11.19 32.45 -1.78
C LEU A 443 -12.69 32.57 -1.99
N PHE A 444 -13.38 31.42 -1.95
CA PHE A 444 -14.82 31.34 -2.20
C PHE A 444 -15.63 32.02 -1.09
N PRO A 445 -16.67 32.80 -1.41
CA PRO A 445 -17.09 33.25 -2.76
C PRO A 445 -16.49 34.62 -3.11
N LEU A 446 -15.59 35.15 -2.26
CA LEU A 446 -15.20 36.54 -2.23
C LEU A 446 -14.35 36.97 -3.41
N LEU A 447 -13.27 36.26 -3.69
CA LEU A 447 -12.23 36.69 -4.62
C LEU A 447 -11.75 35.51 -5.46
N ARG A 448 -11.67 35.70 -6.78
CA ARG A 448 -10.96 34.84 -7.71
C ARG A 448 -10.02 35.69 -8.57
N TYR A 449 -8.79 35.25 -8.66
CA TYR A 449 -7.76 35.84 -9.50
C TYR A 449 -7.14 34.78 -10.36
N ARG A 450 -6.94 35.09 -11.65
CA ARG A 450 -6.20 34.27 -12.60
C ARG A 450 -5.32 35.17 -13.44
N SER A 451 -4.07 34.83 -13.55
CA SER A 451 -3.10 35.48 -14.41
C SER A 451 -2.45 34.43 -15.29
N THR A 452 -2.46 34.67 -16.59
CA THR A 452 -1.79 33.87 -17.60
C THR A 452 -0.82 34.78 -18.35
N THR A 453 0.03 34.23 -19.21
CA THR A 453 0.96 35.01 -20.05
C THR A 453 0.25 36.10 -20.87
N ASP A 454 -1.01 35.86 -21.23
CA ASP A 454 -1.76 36.72 -22.18
C ASP A 454 -2.86 37.54 -21.52
N SER A 455 -3.31 37.19 -20.31
CA SER A 455 -4.48 37.82 -19.68
C SER A 455 -4.44 37.73 -18.16
N THR A 456 -5.13 38.69 -17.53
CA THR A 456 -5.42 38.68 -16.10
C THR A 456 -6.92 38.84 -15.91
N ASP A 457 -7.51 37.97 -15.08
CA ASP A 457 -8.93 37.95 -14.73
C ASP A 457 -9.10 38.06 -13.23
N LEU A 458 -9.77 39.11 -12.77
CA LEU A 458 -10.07 39.37 -11.36
C LEU A 458 -11.60 39.39 -11.19
N GLN A 459 -12.10 38.59 -10.28
CA GLN A 459 -13.54 38.51 -10.00
C GLN A 459 -13.79 38.65 -8.50
N PHE A 460 -14.78 39.49 -8.15
CA PHE A 460 -15.35 39.58 -6.82
C PHE A 460 -16.77 38.97 -6.81
N LEU A 461 -17.07 38.27 -5.70
CA LEU A 461 -18.39 37.64 -5.47
C LEU A 461 -18.89 36.87 -6.72
N LYS A 462 -18.00 35.97 -7.24
CA LYS A 462 -18.30 35.09 -8.37
C LYS A 462 -18.81 35.83 -9.62
N GLY A 463 -18.33 37.04 -9.86
CA GLY A 463 -18.66 37.82 -11.08
C GLY A 463 -19.64 38.98 -10.87
N LEU A 464 -20.00 39.30 -9.61
CA LEU A 464 -20.70 40.57 -9.31
C LEU A 464 -19.88 41.76 -9.88
N PHE A 465 -18.55 41.68 -9.72
CA PHE A 465 -17.60 42.54 -10.40
C PHE A 465 -16.53 41.66 -11.05
N ARG A 466 -16.30 41.83 -12.35
CA ARG A 466 -15.25 41.12 -13.08
C ARG A 466 -14.43 42.11 -13.91
N PHE A 467 -13.13 42.13 -13.70
CA PHE A 467 -12.17 42.88 -14.46
C PHE A 467 -11.23 41.93 -15.22
N THR A 468 -11.14 42.11 -16.52
CA THR A 468 -10.27 41.34 -17.39
C THR A 468 -9.35 42.28 -18.16
N THR A 469 -8.05 41.99 -18.18
CA THR A 469 -7.07 42.67 -19.03
C THR A 469 -6.28 41.65 -19.83
N GLY A 470 -5.96 41.94 -21.05
CA GLY A 470 -5.19 41.05 -21.93
C GLY A 470 -4.88 41.68 -23.29
N ARG A 471 -4.35 40.90 -24.21
CA ARG A 471 -3.98 41.35 -25.57
C ARG A 471 -5.14 41.97 -26.33
N LYS A 472 -6.38 41.53 -26.06
CA LYS A 472 -7.63 42.07 -26.69
C LYS A 472 -8.15 43.36 -26.06
N GLY A 473 -7.42 43.93 -25.06
CA GLY A 473 -7.86 45.11 -24.32
C GLY A 473 -8.27 44.83 -22.92
N LYS A 474 -8.94 45.78 -22.31
CA LYS A 474 -9.48 45.72 -20.94
C LYS A 474 -10.99 45.65 -20.95
N SER A 475 -11.61 44.90 -20.05
CA SER A 475 -13.05 44.85 -19.89
C SER A 475 -13.49 44.82 -18.44
N VAL A 476 -14.61 45.46 -18.15
CA VAL A 476 -15.31 45.41 -16.86
C VAL A 476 -16.72 44.90 -17.08
N ARG A 477 -17.10 43.90 -16.29
CA ARG A 477 -18.47 43.38 -16.22
C ARG A 477 -18.98 43.51 -14.80
N LEU A 478 -20.28 43.86 -14.67
CA LEU A 478 -20.95 44.08 -13.40
C LEU A 478 -22.20 43.21 -13.31
N PHE A 479 -22.64 42.87 -12.10
CA PHE A 479 -23.90 42.21 -11.80
C PHE A 479 -24.15 40.91 -12.57
N TRP A 480 -23.07 40.09 -12.79
CA TRP A 480 -23.14 38.79 -13.53
C TRP A 480 -23.65 38.93 -14.98
N LEU A 481 -23.69 40.15 -15.52
CA LEU A 481 -24.14 40.35 -16.89
C LEU A 481 -23.16 39.73 -17.90
N PRO A 482 -23.69 39.14 -19.01
CA PRO A 482 -22.83 38.55 -20.04
C PRO A 482 -22.11 39.62 -20.89
N PHE A 483 -22.50 40.87 -20.80
CA PHE A 483 -21.93 42.04 -21.51
C PHE A 483 -21.25 42.98 -20.51
N GLY A 484 -20.33 43.79 -20.98
CA GLY A 484 -19.60 44.77 -20.18
C GLY A 484 -18.99 45.86 -21.03
N ILE A 485 -18.34 46.82 -20.38
CA ILE A 485 -17.58 47.91 -21.03
C ILE A 485 -16.18 47.38 -21.34
N SER A 486 -15.77 47.49 -22.62
CA SER A 486 -14.43 47.15 -23.06
C SER A 486 -13.74 48.33 -23.70
N TRP A 487 -12.39 48.50 -23.50
CA TRP A 487 -11.59 49.55 -24.04
C TRP A 487 -10.16 49.10 -24.31
N GLY A 488 -9.42 49.83 -25.16
CA GLY A 488 -8.03 49.59 -25.45
C GLY A 488 -7.77 48.39 -26.36
N SER A 489 -8.75 47.96 -27.18
CA SER A 489 -8.53 46.95 -28.22
C SER A 489 -7.59 47.55 -29.30
N ARG A 490 -6.42 46.92 -29.55
CA ARG A 490 -5.69 47.19 -30.79
C ARG A 490 -6.53 46.67 -31.94
N SER A 491 -6.89 47.58 -32.88
CA SER A 491 -7.43 47.17 -34.18
C SER A 491 -6.46 46.19 -34.82
N PRO A 492 -6.91 45.14 -35.52
CA PRO A 492 -6.03 44.37 -36.34
C PRO A 492 -5.37 45.31 -37.34
N GLU A 493 -4.05 45.37 -37.35
CA GLU A 493 -3.33 46.05 -38.46
C GLU A 493 -3.82 45.40 -39.74
N HIS A 494 -4.35 46.24 -40.64
CA HIS A 494 -4.59 45.87 -42.03
C HIS A 494 -3.30 45.31 -42.60
N GLU A 495 -3.17 44.02 -42.79
CA GLU A 495 -2.23 43.44 -43.72
C GLU A 495 -2.55 43.99 -45.08
N THR A 496 -1.79 45.00 -45.49
CA THR A 496 -1.80 45.54 -46.87
C THR A 496 -1.29 44.39 -47.74
N VAL A 497 -2.23 43.71 -48.37
CA VAL A 497 -1.92 42.74 -49.44
C VAL A 497 -1.35 43.54 -50.59
N THR A 498 -0.04 43.61 -50.64
CA THR A 498 0.68 44.07 -51.83
C THR A 498 0.54 43.02 -52.93
N HIS A 499 -0.42 43.28 -53.81
CA HIS A 499 -0.49 42.57 -55.08
C HIS A 499 0.78 42.84 -55.87
N VAL A 500 1.71 41.86 -55.84
CA VAL A 500 2.78 41.83 -56.82
C VAL A 500 2.22 41.26 -58.11
N ASN A 501 1.99 42.17 -59.08
CA ASN A 501 1.64 41.84 -60.43
C ASN A 501 2.72 40.99 -61.08
N GLY A 502 2.35 39.81 -61.48
CA GLY A 502 3.19 38.94 -62.30
C GLY A 502 3.43 39.52 -63.67
N SER A 503 4.70 39.60 -64.04
CA SER A 503 5.09 39.70 -65.46
C SER A 503 5.65 38.36 -65.94
N LYS A 504 4.99 37.90 -66.98
CA LYS A 504 5.38 36.73 -67.78
C LYS A 504 6.70 36.94 -68.58
N GLN A 505 7.39 35.87 -68.74
CA GLN A 505 8.11 35.40 -69.94
C GLN A 505 9.61 35.68 -70.05
N PRO A 506 10.28 34.86 -70.88
CA PRO A 506 9.93 33.67 -71.66
C PRO A 506 10.52 32.37 -71.12
#